data_7150f381104712061b70a27ce5acfe8c
#
_entry.id   7150f381104712061b70a27ce5acfe8c
#
_cell.length_a   1.000
_cell.length_b   1.000
_cell.length_c   1.000
_cell.angle_alpha   90.00
_cell.angle_beta   90.00
_cell.angle_gamma   90.00
#
_symmetry.space_group_name_H-M   'P 1'
#
loop_
_entity.id
_entity.type
_entity.pdbx_description
1 polymer ?
#
loop_
_entity_poly.entity_id
_entity_poly.type
_entity_poly.pdbx_seq_one_letter_code
_entity_poly.pdbx_strand_id
1 'polypeptide(L)'
;MKQQFYDAIVDGPIIAAVKDETGVEVCIQNDIRVVFILYGELITIPDIVQRLKDAGKFVIVHLDLIGGLAVREEAVRFIRYGTAADGIISTKPEMIRYAKELDLCTVFRIFAIDSKA
;
A
#
# COMPACT_ATOMS: atom_id res chain seq x y z
N MET A 1 10.53 8.48 -6.93
CA MET A 1 9.45 7.95 -6.06
C MET A 1 9.98 7.30 -4.79
N LYS A 2 10.89 6.34 -4.90
CA LYS A 2 11.41 5.66 -3.70
C LYS A 2 12.07 6.61 -2.72
N GLN A 3 12.84 7.57 -3.21
CA GLN A 3 13.50 8.54 -2.33
C GLN A 3 12.48 9.39 -1.59
N GLN A 4 11.42 9.80 -2.26
CA GLN A 4 10.36 10.59 -1.64
C GLN A 4 9.64 9.80 -0.55
N PHE A 5 9.45 8.50 -0.77
CA PHE A 5 8.84 7.63 0.23
C PHE A 5 9.71 7.56 1.48
N TYR A 6 11.01 7.33 1.32
CA TYR A 6 11.92 7.26 2.46
C TYR A 6 11.99 8.60 3.19
N ASP A 7 12.01 9.70 2.47
CA ASP A 7 12.03 11.03 3.07
C ASP A 7 10.77 11.27 3.88
N ALA A 8 9.61 10.84 3.39
CA ALA A 8 8.36 10.99 4.11
C ALA A 8 8.38 10.22 5.43
N ILE A 9 8.97 9.02 5.45
CA ILE A 9 9.07 8.22 6.67
C ILE A 9 10.04 8.84 7.67
N VAL A 10 11.18 9.34 7.20
CA VAL A 10 12.20 9.91 8.08
C VAL A 10 11.76 11.24 8.65
N ASP A 11 11.20 12.12 7.81
CA ASP A 11 10.90 13.50 8.19
C ASP A 11 9.55 13.68 8.84
N GLY A 12 8.58 12.83 8.51
CA GLY A 12 7.25 12.93 9.07
C GLY A 12 6.64 11.55 9.19
N PRO A 13 7.02 10.77 10.19
CA PRO A 13 6.73 9.34 10.24
C PRO A 13 5.28 8.99 10.60
N ILE A 14 4.33 9.87 10.37
CA ILE A 14 2.93 9.54 10.64
C ILE A 14 2.42 8.64 9.52
N ILE A 15 2.23 7.38 9.85
CA ILE A 15 1.76 6.36 8.93
C ILE A 15 0.44 5.84 9.46
N ALA A 16 -0.58 5.80 8.62
CA ALA A 16 -1.89 5.26 9.01
C ALA A 16 -2.18 4.02 8.19
N ALA A 17 -2.74 3.01 8.85
CA ALA A 17 -3.29 1.84 8.18
C ALA A 17 -4.80 2.00 8.17
N VAL A 18 -5.42 1.97 6.99
CA VAL A 18 -6.87 2.18 6.86
C VAL A 18 -7.55 0.88 6.50
N LYS A 19 -8.71 0.64 7.12
CA LYS A 19 -9.48 -0.58 6.95
C LYS A 19 -10.87 -0.33 6.39
N ASP A 20 -11.25 0.93 6.17
CA ASP A 20 -12.57 1.29 5.67
C ASP A 20 -12.57 2.73 5.14
N GLU A 21 -13.70 3.15 4.59
CA GLU A 21 -13.87 4.48 4.03
C GLU A 21 -13.71 5.59 5.07
N THR A 22 -14.16 5.34 6.29
CA THR A 22 -14.00 6.32 7.36
C THR A 22 -12.52 6.62 7.61
N GLY A 23 -11.68 5.58 7.61
CA GLY A 23 -10.24 5.76 7.77
C GLY A 23 -9.63 6.57 6.65
N VAL A 24 -10.08 6.35 5.42
CA VAL A 24 -9.61 7.12 4.27
C VAL A 24 -9.94 8.59 4.44
N GLU A 25 -11.19 8.91 4.82
CA GLU A 25 -11.59 10.29 5.03
C GLU A 25 -10.79 10.98 6.14
N VAL A 26 -10.56 10.27 7.24
CA VAL A 26 -9.73 10.81 8.33
C VAL A 26 -8.33 11.15 7.83
N CYS A 27 -7.73 10.27 7.04
CA CYS A 27 -6.40 10.53 6.48
C CYS A 27 -6.38 11.73 5.56
N ILE A 28 -7.40 11.88 4.73
CA ILE A 28 -7.49 13.00 3.79
C ILE A 28 -7.57 14.33 4.55
N GLN A 29 -8.29 14.36 5.67
CA GLN A 29 -8.53 15.59 6.43
C GLN A 29 -7.44 15.90 7.44
N ASN A 30 -6.45 15.04 7.59
CA ASN A 30 -5.41 15.21 8.59
C ASN A 30 -4.02 15.14 7.95
N ASP A 31 -3.01 15.49 8.73
CA ASP A 31 -1.64 15.55 8.25
C ASP A 31 -0.98 14.16 8.31
N ILE A 32 -1.58 13.21 7.64
CA ILE A 32 -1.05 11.87 7.50
C ILE A 32 -0.27 11.84 6.19
N ARG A 33 0.96 11.39 6.20
CA ARG A 33 1.81 11.42 5.02
C ARG A 33 1.83 10.11 4.25
N VAL A 34 1.77 8.98 4.96
CA VAL A 34 1.85 7.67 4.35
C VAL A 34 0.63 6.87 4.77
N VAL A 35 -0.06 6.27 3.80
CA VAL A 35 -1.26 5.49 4.05
C VAL A 35 -1.09 4.08 3.53
N PHE A 36 -1.31 3.10 4.40
CA PHE A 36 -1.34 1.68 4.05
C PHE A 36 -2.80 1.29 3.91
N ILE A 37 -3.20 0.84 2.73
CA ILE A 37 -4.58 0.41 2.46
C ILE A 37 -4.70 -1.08 2.74
N LEU A 38 -5.52 -1.45 3.72
CA LEU A 38 -5.70 -2.83 4.17
C LEU A 38 -7.07 -3.38 3.81
N TYR A 39 -7.78 -2.77 2.87
CA TYR A 39 -9.12 -3.20 2.47
C TYR A 39 -9.37 -2.83 1.02
N GLY A 40 -10.51 -3.25 0.53
CA GLY A 40 -10.94 -2.88 -0.81
C GLY A 40 -11.01 -4.09 -1.72
N GLU A 41 -11.51 -3.85 -2.90
CA GLU A 41 -11.70 -4.87 -3.91
C GLU A 41 -11.04 -4.42 -5.21
N LEU A 42 -10.80 -5.35 -6.10
CA LEU A 42 -10.20 -5.06 -7.40
C LEU A 42 -10.84 -3.83 -8.07
N ILE A 43 -12.17 -3.76 -8.05
CA ILE A 43 -12.88 -2.67 -8.75
C ILE A 43 -12.88 -1.35 -7.98
N THR A 44 -12.60 -1.35 -6.68
CA THR A 44 -12.62 -0.11 -5.88
C THR A 44 -11.25 0.46 -5.61
N ILE A 45 -10.22 -0.36 -5.66
CA ILE A 45 -8.86 0.06 -5.29
C ILE A 45 -8.36 1.25 -6.11
N PRO A 46 -8.53 1.28 -7.45
CA PRO A 46 -8.01 2.44 -8.20
C PRO A 46 -8.57 3.77 -7.71
N ASP A 47 -9.85 3.82 -7.36
CA ASP A 47 -10.47 5.04 -6.89
C ASP A 47 -9.99 5.42 -5.49
N ILE A 48 -9.90 4.46 -4.58
CA ILE A 48 -9.41 4.70 -3.22
C ILE A 48 -8.00 5.28 -3.27
N VAL A 49 -7.14 4.66 -4.07
CA VAL A 49 -5.76 5.12 -4.24
C VAL A 49 -5.73 6.54 -4.80
N GLN A 50 -6.54 6.79 -5.83
CA GLN A 50 -6.52 8.09 -6.49
C GLN A 50 -6.95 9.21 -5.55
N ARG A 51 -7.98 8.97 -4.73
CA ARG A 51 -8.42 9.97 -3.77
C ARG A 51 -7.31 10.34 -2.77
N LEU A 52 -6.58 9.35 -2.31
CA LEU A 52 -5.47 9.59 -1.40
C LEU A 52 -4.30 10.27 -2.10
N LYS A 53 -4.00 9.89 -3.33
CA LYS A 53 -2.95 10.54 -4.10
C LYS A 53 -3.30 12.00 -4.38
N ASP A 54 -4.56 12.29 -4.70
CA ASP A 54 -5.00 13.66 -4.92
C ASP A 54 -4.86 14.51 -3.66
N ALA A 55 -4.93 13.88 -2.48
CA ALA A 55 -4.72 14.56 -1.21
C ALA A 55 -3.24 14.66 -0.82
N GLY A 56 -2.33 14.28 -1.71
CA GLY A 56 -0.90 14.40 -1.49
C GLY A 56 -0.26 13.31 -0.65
N LYS A 57 -0.93 12.17 -0.47
CA LYS A 57 -0.42 11.09 0.35
C LYS A 57 0.46 10.14 -0.45
N PHE A 58 1.38 9.44 0.25
CA PHE A 58 2.03 8.25 -0.30
C PHE A 58 1.15 7.06 0.03
N VAL A 59 0.90 6.22 -0.97
CA VAL A 59 -0.11 5.16 -0.85
C VAL A 59 0.52 3.80 -1.13
N ILE A 60 0.42 2.91 -0.15
CA ILE A 60 0.92 1.55 -0.23
C ILE A 60 -0.27 0.62 -0.05
N VAL A 61 -0.45 -0.32 -0.98
CA VAL A 61 -1.60 -1.23 -0.98
C VAL A 61 -1.16 -2.60 -0.47
N HIS A 62 -1.92 -3.14 0.49
CA HIS A 62 -1.65 -4.50 0.98
C HIS A 62 -2.22 -5.50 -0.01
N LEU A 63 -1.35 -6.02 -0.86
CA LEU A 63 -1.73 -6.84 -2.01
C LEU A 63 -2.56 -8.06 -1.63
N ASP A 64 -2.20 -8.71 -0.53
CA ASP A 64 -2.83 -9.96 -0.12
C ASP A 64 -4.25 -9.77 0.39
N LEU A 65 -4.67 -8.53 0.65
CA LEU A 65 -5.96 -8.23 1.29
C LEU A 65 -6.98 -7.65 0.33
N ILE A 66 -6.66 -7.56 -0.96
CA ILE A 66 -7.58 -6.99 -1.95
C ILE A 66 -8.53 -8.07 -2.44
N GLY A 67 -9.83 -7.86 -2.23
CA GLY A 67 -10.83 -8.81 -2.69
C GLY A 67 -10.87 -8.92 -4.21
N GLY A 68 -10.98 -10.13 -4.71
CA GLY A 68 -11.04 -10.36 -6.14
C GLY A 68 -9.70 -10.35 -6.86
N LEU A 69 -8.60 -10.15 -6.14
CA LEU A 69 -7.27 -10.08 -6.72
C LEU A 69 -6.45 -11.29 -6.27
N ALA A 70 -6.13 -12.17 -7.21
CA ALA A 70 -5.28 -13.32 -6.89
C ALA A 70 -3.85 -12.85 -6.66
N VAL A 71 -3.18 -13.40 -5.64
CA VAL A 71 -1.83 -12.96 -5.27
C VAL A 71 -0.82 -13.65 -6.17
N ARG A 72 -0.54 -13.02 -7.29
CA ARG A 72 0.41 -13.50 -8.31
C ARG A 72 0.96 -12.30 -9.06
N GLU A 73 1.83 -12.54 -10.01
CA GLU A 73 2.52 -11.47 -10.74
C GLU A 73 1.55 -10.46 -11.35
N GLU A 74 0.45 -10.93 -11.92
CA GLU A 74 -0.55 -10.03 -12.53
C GLU A 74 -1.12 -9.03 -11.54
N ALA A 75 -1.22 -9.41 -10.27
CA ALA A 75 -1.69 -8.49 -9.23
C ALA A 75 -0.74 -7.31 -9.07
N VAL A 76 0.56 -7.58 -9.07
CA VAL A 76 1.55 -6.52 -8.96
C VAL A 76 1.49 -5.60 -10.19
N ARG A 77 1.35 -6.20 -11.38
CA ARG A 77 1.21 -5.43 -12.62
C ARG A 77 -0.05 -4.56 -12.57
N PHE A 78 -1.14 -5.09 -12.04
CA PHE A 78 -2.38 -4.30 -11.90
C PHE A 78 -2.14 -3.08 -11.02
N ILE A 79 -1.49 -3.25 -9.85
CA ILE A 79 -1.21 -2.12 -8.98
C ILE A 79 -0.33 -1.09 -9.69
N ARG A 80 0.69 -1.56 -10.40
CA ARG A 80 1.64 -0.65 -11.07
C ARG A 80 1.00 0.15 -12.20
N TYR A 81 0.19 -0.50 -13.02
CA TYR A 81 -0.34 0.10 -14.24
C TYR A 81 -1.81 0.49 -14.15
N GLY A 82 -2.56 -0.12 -13.26
CA GLY A 82 -4.00 0.16 -13.11
C GLY A 82 -4.35 1.11 -11.98
N THR A 83 -3.37 1.49 -11.17
CA THR A 83 -3.59 2.42 -10.06
C THR A 83 -2.43 3.41 -9.98
N ALA A 84 -2.61 4.46 -9.17
CA ALA A 84 -1.56 5.43 -8.92
C ALA A 84 -0.79 5.14 -7.62
N ALA A 85 -0.91 3.92 -7.07
CA ALA A 85 -0.24 3.56 -5.82
C ALA A 85 1.27 3.65 -5.96
N ASP A 86 1.92 3.99 -4.86
CA ASP A 86 3.37 4.11 -4.81
C ASP A 86 4.04 2.78 -4.56
N GLY A 87 3.34 1.82 -3.97
CA GLY A 87 3.93 0.53 -3.70
C GLY A 87 2.95 -0.47 -3.14
N ILE A 88 3.50 -1.60 -2.69
CA ILE A 88 2.72 -2.69 -2.13
C ILE A 88 3.29 -3.18 -0.81
N ILE A 89 2.41 -3.79 0.01
CA ILE A 89 2.81 -4.65 1.11
C ILE A 89 2.38 -6.05 0.73
N SER A 90 3.21 -7.04 1.02
CA SER A 90 2.83 -8.43 0.85
C SER A 90 3.55 -9.30 1.86
N THR A 91 2.95 -10.45 2.19
CA THR A 91 3.59 -11.49 2.99
C THR A 91 4.35 -12.48 2.11
N LYS A 92 4.27 -12.35 0.80
CA LYS A 92 4.86 -13.29 -0.16
C LYS A 92 6.10 -12.69 -0.82
N PRO A 93 7.28 -13.31 -0.62
CA PRO A 93 8.53 -12.78 -1.16
C PRO A 93 8.52 -12.58 -2.68
N GLU A 94 7.83 -13.44 -3.42
CA GLU A 94 7.78 -13.31 -4.87
C GLU A 94 7.10 -12.00 -5.29
N MET A 95 6.06 -11.60 -4.56
CA MET A 95 5.37 -10.35 -4.87
C MET A 95 6.27 -9.14 -4.65
N ILE A 96 7.07 -9.19 -3.58
CA ILE A 96 8.05 -8.14 -3.31
C ILE A 96 9.06 -8.06 -4.46
N ARG A 97 9.53 -9.20 -4.95
CA ARG A 97 10.47 -9.23 -6.06
C ARG A 97 9.87 -8.63 -7.33
N TYR A 98 8.64 -9.02 -7.69
CA TYR A 98 7.96 -8.47 -8.86
C TYR A 98 7.77 -6.96 -8.74
N ALA A 99 7.41 -6.50 -7.55
CA ALA A 99 7.19 -5.08 -7.31
C ALA A 99 8.49 -4.28 -7.48
N LYS A 100 9.59 -4.80 -6.99
CA LYS A 100 10.89 -4.15 -7.17
C LYS A 100 11.27 -4.05 -8.65
N GLU A 101 10.97 -5.08 -9.42
CA GLU A 101 11.24 -5.06 -10.86
C GLU A 101 10.43 -4.00 -11.58
N LEU A 102 9.28 -3.63 -11.04
CA LEU A 102 8.42 -2.59 -11.61
C LEU A 102 8.62 -1.23 -10.93
N ASP A 103 9.67 -1.10 -10.15
CA ASP A 103 10.04 0.15 -9.47
C ASP A 103 8.98 0.66 -8.49
N LEU A 104 8.23 -0.25 -7.88
CA LEU A 104 7.32 0.08 -6.81
C LEU A 104 8.05 0.07 -5.47
N CYS A 105 7.60 0.87 -4.53
CA CYS A 105 8.03 0.76 -3.15
C CYS A 105 7.50 -0.54 -2.57
N THR A 106 8.23 -1.15 -1.67
CA THR A 106 7.85 -2.45 -1.13
C THR A 106 7.94 -2.47 0.39
N VAL A 107 6.96 -3.14 0.99
CA VAL A 107 6.97 -3.45 2.43
C VAL A 107 6.71 -4.94 2.56
N PHE A 108 7.65 -5.65 3.17
CA PHE A 108 7.48 -7.08 3.38
C PHE A 108 6.94 -7.31 4.78
N ARG A 109 5.75 -7.91 4.85
CA ARG A 109 5.10 -8.16 6.12
C ARG A 109 5.45 -9.56 6.60
N ILE A 110 6.06 -9.63 7.78
CA ILE A 110 6.45 -10.89 8.39
C ILE A 110 5.62 -11.08 9.65
N PHE A 111 5.04 -12.27 9.81
CA PHE A 111 4.38 -12.63 11.05
C PHE A 111 5.45 -13.12 12.04
N ALA A 112 5.63 -12.35 13.10
CA ALA A 112 6.52 -12.77 14.18
C ALA A 112 5.75 -13.73 15.07
N ILE A 113 6.19 -14.99 15.13
CA ILE A 113 5.59 -15.98 16.00
C ILE A 113 6.35 -15.97 17.30
N ASP A 114 5.64 -15.79 18.40
CA ASP A 114 6.24 -15.85 19.71
C ASP A 114 6.49 -17.31 20.07
N SER A 115 7.69 -17.75 19.85
CA SER A 115 8.04 -19.16 20.04
C SER A 115 8.31 -19.54 21.49
N LYS A 116 8.31 -18.57 22.37
CA LYS A 116 8.54 -18.92 23.77
C LYS A 116 7.28 -19.42 24.45
N ALA A 117 6.19 -19.26 23.78
CA ALA A 117 4.92 -19.70 24.32
C ALA A 117 4.97 -21.19 24.68
#